data_7f40b872ae75bc0cfd09a9d6117334d6
#
_entry.id   7f40b872ae75bc0cfd09a9d6117334d6
#
_cell.length_a   1.000
_cell.length_b   1.000
_cell.length_c   1.000
_cell.angle_alpha   90.00
_cell.angle_beta   90.00
_cell.angle_gamma   90.00
#
_symmetry.space_group_name_H-M   'P 1'
#
loop_
_entity.id
_entity.type
_entity.pdbx_description
1 polymer ?
#
loop_
_entity_poly.entity_id
_entity_poly.type
_entity_poly.pdbx_seq_one_letter_code
_entity_poly.pdbx_strand_id
1 'polypeptide(L)'
;MYKKIMIVLISFFLMLPMFTYAEKVKEKEKEENPRKSKIITIPNAVMNITKENTYPNPTQDVPKLQPSELTQQLINSSKVKIDNPDLIRMLNESTVNSTPFALGYKAIVYLGQWPLNYESTETAPNWEYQKINTNFYDNRGGKSSYQIHYVQESQKKVRGGLTAKIPNAEQVKKMMLVKAAQNSGLSLAFETVVGTGTKKDQVYNIPAKRLGYLYGYAPAVNEKGKVTYGEVYMMLKGSKKSIIVKNVTSQGIGAWIPVQDHVSFEFSASEKTK
;
A
#
# COMPACT_ATOMS: atom_id res chain seq x y z
N MET A 1 -34.55 74.00 -26.41
CA MET A 1 -34.67 73.58 -24.97
C MET A 1 -34.70 72.08 -24.76
N TYR A 2 -34.82 71.22 -25.79
CA TYR A 2 -34.93 69.78 -25.70
C TYR A 2 -33.60 68.98 -25.72
N LYS A 3 -32.50 69.58 -26.18
CA LYS A 3 -31.19 68.89 -26.26
C LYS A 3 -30.45 68.72 -24.92
N LYS A 4 -30.76 69.54 -23.93
CA LYS A 4 -30.11 69.50 -22.61
C LYS A 4 -30.79 68.55 -21.64
N ILE A 5 -32.04 68.19 -21.86
CA ILE A 5 -32.79 67.22 -21.00
C ILE A 5 -32.46 65.76 -21.35
N MET A 6 -32.09 65.50 -22.64
CA MET A 6 -31.74 64.14 -23.06
C MET A 6 -30.38 63.66 -22.54
N ILE A 7 -29.44 64.58 -22.28
CA ILE A 7 -28.11 64.21 -21.72
C ILE A 7 -28.17 63.90 -20.23
N VAL A 8 -29.11 64.48 -19.48
CA VAL A 8 -29.29 64.25 -18.06
C VAL A 8 -29.98 62.89 -17.80
N LEU A 9 -30.85 62.46 -18.72
CA LEU A 9 -31.53 61.15 -18.61
C LEU A 9 -30.58 59.96 -18.93
N ILE A 10 -29.58 60.14 -19.80
CA ILE A 10 -28.60 59.10 -20.11
C ILE A 10 -27.57 58.94 -18.99
N SER A 11 -27.24 60.02 -18.26
CA SER A 11 -26.32 59.92 -17.11
C SER A 11 -26.93 59.30 -15.87
N PHE A 12 -28.26 59.27 -15.74
CA PHE A 12 -28.95 58.68 -14.59
C PHE A 12 -29.15 57.16 -14.74
N PHE A 13 -29.05 56.64 -15.95
CA PHE A 13 -29.19 55.21 -16.22
C PHE A 13 -27.86 54.42 -16.04
N LEU A 14 -26.72 55.12 -15.88
CA LEU A 14 -25.41 54.52 -15.69
C LEU A 14 -25.00 54.35 -14.20
N MET A 15 -25.85 54.74 -13.26
CA MET A 15 -25.61 54.62 -11.82
C MET A 15 -26.56 53.66 -11.09
N LEU A 16 -27.08 52.65 -11.77
CA LEU A 16 -27.69 51.53 -11.10
C LEU A 16 -26.58 50.58 -10.62
N PRO A 17 -26.43 50.33 -9.32
CA PRO A 17 -25.50 49.30 -8.84
C PRO A 17 -25.99 47.96 -9.39
N MET A 18 -25.19 47.34 -10.25
CA MET A 18 -25.32 45.92 -10.50
C MET A 18 -25.15 45.19 -9.18
N PHE A 19 -26.27 44.84 -8.55
CA PHE A 19 -26.27 43.78 -7.56
C PHE A 19 -25.92 42.48 -8.28
N THR A 20 -24.63 42.21 -8.41
CA THR A 20 -24.15 40.86 -8.67
C THR A 20 -24.57 40.03 -7.46
N TYR A 21 -25.61 39.25 -7.63
CA TYR A 21 -25.86 38.09 -6.78
C TYR A 21 -24.66 37.18 -6.95
N ALA A 22 -23.65 37.41 -6.15
CA ALA A 22 -22.65 36.37 -5.84
C ALA A 22 -23.36 35.35 -4.98
N GLU A 23 -24.01 34.39 -5.65
CA GLU A 23 -24.42 33.15 -5.06
C GLU A 23 -23.14 32.52 -4.48
N LYS A 24 -22.95 32.64 -3.17
CA LYS A 24 -21.96 31.90 -2.43
C LYS A 24 -22.34 30.44 -2.60
N VAL A 25 -21.90 29.82 -3.67
CA VAL A 25 -21.67 28.38 -3.69
C VAL A 25 -20.66 28.15 -2.58
N LYS A 26 -21.14 27.79 -1.42
CA LYS A 26 -20.35 27.11 -0.42
C LYS A 26 -19.98 25.76 -1.04
N GLU A 27 -18.94 25.76 -1.80
CA GLU A 27 -18.13 24.58 -2.03
C GLU A 27 -17.76 24.12 -0.63
N LYS A 28 -18.50 23.14 -0.12
CA LYS A 28 -18.02 22.30 0.95
C LYS A 28 -16.81 21.58 0.32
N GLU A 29 -15.64 22.19 0.42
CA GLU A 29 -14.41 21.44 0.51
C GLU A 29 -14.69 20.42 1.64
N LYS A 30 -15.01 19.20 1.25
CA LYS A 30 -14.77 18.07 2.11
C LYS A 30 -13.27 18.11 2.34
N GLU A 31 -12.86 18.71 3.45
CA GLU A 31 -11.60 18.36 4.07
C GLU A 31 -11.60 16.83 4.12
N GLU A 32 -10.94 16.20 3.16
CA GLU A 32 -10.45 14.85 3.32
C GLU A 32 -9.48 14.95 4.50
N ASN A 33 -10.05 14.72 5.67
CA ASN A 33 -9.30 14.50 6.89
C ASN A 33 -8.25 13.45 6.53
N PRO A 34 -6.94 13.80 6.44
CA PRO A 34 -5.93 12.82 6.15
C PRO A 34 -6.09 11.78 7.23
N ARG A 35 -6.57 10.58 6.87
CA ARG A 35 -6.71 9.46 7.79
C ARG A 35 -5.34 9.32 8.43
N LYS A 36 -5.20 9.80 9.68
CA LYS A 36 -4.01 9.59 10.49
C LYS A 36 -3.72 8.11 10.37
N SER A 37 -2.61 7.76 9.73
CA SER A 37 -2.15 6.38 9.69
C SER A 37 -2.11 5.93 11.13
N LYS A 38 -2.96 4.98 11.49
CA LYS A 38 -3.02 4.44 12.83
C LYS A 38 -1.73 3.64 12.97
N ILE A 39 -0.72 4.25 13.60
CA ILE A 39 0.56 3.57 13.84
C ILE A 39 0.22 2.24 14.51
N ILE A 40 0.56 1.15 13.85
CA ILE A 40 0.33 -0.19 14.39
C ILE A 40 1.25 -0.37 15.57
N THR A 41 0.68 -0.58 16.75
CA THR A 41 1.45 -0.89 17.95
C THR A 41 1.90 -2.35 17.89
N ILE A 42 3.19 -2.59 17.90
CA ILE A 42 3.77 -3.93 17.94
C ILE A 42 3.65 -4.45 19.38
N PRO A 43 3.01 -5.62 19.62
CA PRO A 43 2.92 -6.21 20.94
C PRO A 43 4.30 -6.63 21.49
N ASN A 44 4.45 -6.67 22.81
CA ASN A 44 5.70 -7.09 23.45
C ASN A 44 6.12 -8.54 23.14
N ALA A 45 5.15 -9.39 22.78
CA ALA A 45 5.40 -10.78 22.36
C ALA A 45 5.98 -10.87 20.93
N VAL A 46 5.99 -9.78 20.17
CA VAL A 46 6.48 -9.73 18.80
C VAL A 46 7.87 -9.09 18.78
N MET A 47 8.84 -9.85 18.29
CA MET A 47 10.24 -9.43 18.30
C MET A 47 10.83 -9.33 16.91
N ASN A 48 11.61 -8.30 16.70
CA ASN A 48 12.45 -8.18 15.52
C ASN A 48 13.55 -9.24 15.54
N ILE A 49 13.71 -9.97 14.44
CA ILE A 49 14.70 -11.03 14.24
C ILE A 49 15.70 -10.71 13.13
N THR A 50 15.71 -9.49 12.61
CA THR A 50 16.54 -9.12 11.44
C THR A 50 18.01 -9.46 11.65
N LYS A 51 18.53 -9.28 12.87
CA LYS A 51 19.94 -9.55 13.20
C LYS A 51 20.22 -11.04 13.43
N GLU A 52 19.26 -11.76 13.96
CA GLU A 52 19.37 -13.16 14.36
C GLU A 52 18.90 -14.15 13.29
N ASN A 53 18.16 -13.65 12.28
CA ASN A 53 17.68 -14.53 11.21
C ASN A 53 18.87 -15.09 10.40
N THR A 54 19.01 -16.41 10.40
CA THR A 54 20.09 -17.10 9.68
C THR A 54 19.85 -17.22 8.18
N TYR A 55 18.68 -16.78 7.71
CA TYR A 55 18.35 -16.63 6.30
C TYR A 55 18.03 -15.17 6.01
N PRO A 56 18.90 -14.42 5.30
CA PRO A 56 18.63 -13.03 4.97
C PRO A 56 17.46 -12.93 3.99
N ASN A 57 16.37 -12.30 4.42
CA ASN A 57 15.31 -11.95 3.49
C ASN A 57 15.79 -10.79 2.60
N PRO A 58 15.65 -10.89 1.26
CA PRO A 58 16.00 -9.78 0.40
C PRO A 58 15.18 -8.56 0.80
N THR A 59 15.86 -7.44 0.93
CA THR A 59 15.19 -6.15 1.07
C THR A 59 14.32 -6.01 -0.17
N GLN A 60 13.02 -6.11 -0.02
CA GLN A 60 12.15 -5.72 -1.11
C GLN A 60 12.20 -4.21 -1.19
N ASP A 61 13.09 -3.71 -2.04
CA ASP A 61 12.98 -2.35 -2.51
C ASP A 61 11.64 -2.22 -3.20
N VAL A 62 10.66 -1.81 -2.41
CA VAL A 62 9.36 -1.41 -2.93
C VAL A 62 9.68 -0.28 -3.91
N PRO A 63 9.50 -0.49 -5.21
CA PRO A 63 9.95 0.46 -6.19
C PRO A 63 9.22 1.78 -5.99
N LYS A 64 9.82 2.70 -5.27
CA LYS A 64 9.45 4.12 -5.26
C LYS A 64 9.94 4.70 -6.57
N LEU A 65 9.34 4.26 -7.67
CA LEU A 65 9.62 4.86 -8.96
C LEU A 65 8.99 6.24 -8.96
N GLN A 66 9.84 7.26 -8.90
CA GLN A 66 9.36 8.63 -9.07
C GLN A 66 9.15 8.88 -10.56
N PRO A 67 7.98 9.41 -10.96
CA PRO A 67 7.76 9.80 -12.34
C PRO A 67 8.73 10.92 -12.72
N SER A 68 9.28 10.87 -13.93
CA SER A 68 10.00 11.99 -14.53
C SER A 68 9.06 13.20 -14.67
N GLU A 69 9.59 14.39 -14.84
CA GLU A 69 8.77 15.61 -15.00
C GLU A 69 7.74 15.45 -16.14
N LEU A 70 8.17 14.90 -17.27
CA LEU A 70 7.29 14.63 -18.41
C LEU A 70 6.21 13.60 -18.06
N THR A 71 6.58 12.51 -17.38
CA THR A 71 5.62 11.50 -16.95
C THR A 71 4.64 12.05 -15.93
N GLN A 72 5.08 12.92 -15.02
CA GLN A 72 4.20 13.59 -14.07
C GLN A 72 3.17 14.48 -14.79
N GLN A 73 3.57 15.23 -15.82
CA GLN A 73 2.65 16.01 -16.64
C GLN A 73 1.63 15.11 -17.36
N LEU A 74 2.07 13.96 -17.89
CA LEU A 74 1.20 12.99 -18.53
C LEU A 74 0.18 12.40 -17.55
N ILE A 75 0.62 11.96 -16.37
CA ILE A 75 -0.25 11.42 -15.32
C ILE A 75 -1.27 12.49 -14.87
N ASN A 76 -0.84 13.71 -14.65
CA ASN A 76 -1.71 14.81 -14.24
C ASN A 76 -2.75 15.19 -15.31
N SER A 77 -2.52 14.84 -16.58
CA SER A 77 -3.52 15.03 -17.66
C SER A 77 -4.67 14.02 -17.62
N SER A 78 -4.49 12.91 -16.88
CA SER A 78 -5.51 11.88 -16.71
C SER A 78 -6.57 12.29 -15.69
N LYS A 79 -7.84 11.98 -16.00
CA LYS A 79 -8.96 12.12 -15.04
C LYS A 79 -8.97 11.04 -13.97
N VAL A 80 -8.28 9.94 -14.18
CA VAL A 80 -8.17 8.80 -13.26
C VAL A 80 -6.78 8.83 -12.65
N LYS A 81 -6.69 8.65 -11.35
CA LYS A 81 -5.42 8.54 -10.65
C LYS A 81 -4.60 7.37 -11.19
N ILE A 82 -3.30 7.60 -11.40
CA ILE A 82 -2.33 6.60 -11.84
C ILE A 82 -1.20 6.56 -10.81
N ASP A 83 -1.08 5.45 -10.11
CA ASP A 83 0.01 5.17 -9.16
C ASP A 83 0.63 3.77 -9.34
N ASN A 84 0.34 3.10 -10.45
CA ASN A 84 0.95 1.83 -10.82
C ASN A 84 2.44 2.02 -11.18
N PRO A 85 3.39 1.42 -10.42
CA PRO A 85 4.81 1.60 -10.65
C PRO A 85 5.28 1.13 -12.03
N ASP A 86 4.70 0.05 -12.56
CA ASP A 86 5.10 -0.51 -13.84
C ASP A 86 4.61 0.36 -15.01
N LEU A 87 3.42 0.95 -14.89
CA LEU A 87 2.92 1.91 -15.87
C LEU A 87 3.74 3.22 -15.84
N ILE A 88 4.09 3.71 -14.65
CA ILE A 88 4.95 4.89 -14.48
C ILE A 88 6.33 4.61 -15.11
N ARG A 89 6.92 3.44 -14.89
CA ARG A 89 8.18 3.05 -15.51
C ARG A 89 8.08 3.03 -17.02
N MET A 90 7.06 2.41 -17.59
CA MET A 90 6.84 2.39 -19.04
C MET A 90 6.72 3.82 -19.61
N LEU A 91 6.03 4.72 -18.92
CA LEU A 91 5.91 6.12 -19.35
C LEU A 91 7.23 6.88 -19.22
N ASN A 92 8.04 6.62 -18.18
CA ASN A 92 9.38 7.20 -18.04
C ASN A 92 10.33 6.79 -19.16
N GLU A 93 10.25 5.53 -19.59
CA GLU A 93 11.10 4.93 -20.64
C GLU A 93 10.60 5.28 -22.05
N SER A 94 9.37 5.78 -22.19
CA SER A 94 8.79 6.11 -23.48
C SER A 94 9.42 7.37 -24.08
N THR A 95 10.07 7.22 -25.25
CA THR A 95 10.71 8.32 -26.02
C THR A 95 9.80 8.89 -27.09
N VAL A 96 8.49 8.99 -26.83
CA VAL A 96 7.57 9.59 -27.81
C VAL A 96 7.83 11.09 -27.89
N ASN A 97 8.69 11.50 -28.83
CA ASN A 97 8.98 12.90 -29.12
C ASN A 97 7.94 13.46 -30.10
N SER A 98 7.29 14.55 -29.73
CA SER A 98 6.53 15.35 -30.68
C SER A 98 7.52 16.12 -31.56
N THR A 99 7.43 15.97 -32.87
CA THR A 99 8.20 16.82 -33.77
C THR A 99 7.63 18.24 -33.79
N PRO A 100 8.47 19.31 -33.79
CA PRO A 100 7.99 20.69 -33.85
C PRO A 100 7.14 21.00 -35.11
N PHE A 101 7.27 20.16 -36.13
CA PHE A 101 6.57 20.31 -37.40
C PHE A 101 5.20 19.59 -37.49
N ALA A 102 4.72 18.97 -36.40
CA ALA A 102 3.44 18.27 -36.39
C ALA A 102 2.23 19.21 -36.28
N LEU A 103 2.18 20.28 -37.08
CA LEU A 103 1.05 21.18 -37.13
C LEU A 103 -0.20 20.45 -37.66
N GLY A 104 -1.27 20.44 -36.85
CA GLY A 104 -2.53 19.80 -37.21
C GLY A 104 -2.60 18.28 -37.03
N TYR A 105 -1.50 17.63 -36.66
CA TYR A 105 -1.45 16.18 -36.47
C TYR A 105 -2.14 15.77 -35.15
N LYS A 106 -2.98 14.75 -35.23
CA LYS A 106 -3.59 14.10 -34.07
C LYS A 106 -3.41 12.60 -34.19
N ALA A 107 -2.80 11.98 -33.17
CA ALA A 107 -2.71 10.54 -33.06
C ALA A 107 -3.17 10.07 -31.69
N ILE A 108 -3.70 8.85 -31.63
CA ILE A 108 -4.08 8.17 -30.40
C ILE A 108 -3.37 6.83 -30.41
N VAL A 109 -2.49 6.59 -29.43
CA VAL A 109 -1.73 5.36 -29.27
C VAL A 109 -2.32 4.57 -28.11
N TYR A 110 -2.71 3.34 -28.33
CA TYR A 110 -3.18 2.44 -27.29
C TYR A 110 -1.98 1.88 -26.52
N LEU A 111 -1.96 2.04 -25.21
CA LEU A 111 -0.88 1.57 -24.33
C LEU A 111 -1.24 0.29 -23.56
N GLY A 112 -2.44 -0.21 -23.72
CA GLY A 112 -2.91 -1.43 -23.07
C GLY A 112 -3.93 -1.22 -21.97
N GLN A 113 -4.39 -2.33 -21.38
CA GLN A 113 -5.24 -2.34 -20.20
C GLN A 113 -4.37 -2.52 -18.95
N TRP A 114 -4.55 -1.65 -17.97
CA TRP A 114 -3.72 -1.54 -16.79
C TRP A 114 -4.52 -1.48 -15.50
N PRO A 115 -4.03 -2.05 -14.39
CA PRO A 115 -4.41 -1.59 -13.07
C PRO A 115 -3.79 -0.20 -12.87
N LEU A 116 -4.61 0.81 -12.63
CA LEU A 116 -4.18 2.21 -12.61
C LEU A 116 -3.75 2.67 -11.21
N ASN A 117 -4.58 2.33 -10.22
CA ASN A 117 -4.32 2.63 -8.82
C ASN A 117 -4.92 1.57 -7.89
N TYR A 118 -4.43 1.56 -6.66
CA TYR A 118 -4.98 0.79 -5.56
C TYR A 118 -5.28 1.71 -4.38
N GLU A 119 -6.51 1.64 -3.86
CA GLU A 119 -6.96 2.35 -2.68
C GLU A 119 -7.14 1.38 -1.52
N SER A 120 -6.29 1.51 -0.49
CA SER A 120 -6.39 0.72 0.73
C SER A 120 -7.60 1.17 1.55
N THR A 121 -8.40 0.22 2.00
CA THR A 121 -9.53 0.46 2.91
C THR A 121 -9.26 -0.04 4.32
N GLU A 122 -8.46 -1.10 4.45
CA GLU A 122 -8.13 -1.73 5.73
C GLU A 122 -6.72 -2.33 5.66
N THR A 123 -5.92 -2.03 6.68
CA THR A 123 -4.60 -2.63 6.92
C THR A 123 -4.57 -3.10 8.37
N ALA A 124 -4.62 -4.41 8.59
CA ALA A 124 -4.71 -5.00 9.93
C ALA A 124 -3.64 -6.09 10.13
N PRO A 125 -2.81 -6.02 11.20
CA PRO A 125 -1.84 -7.06 11.48
C PRO A 125 -2.52 -8.29 12.09
N ASN A 126 -2.06 -9.47 11.70
CA ASN A 126 -2.28 -10.74 12.37
C ASN A 126 -0.93 -11.25 12.87
N TRP A 127 -0.71 -11.17 14.17
CA TRP A 127 0.56 -11.53 14.78
C TRP A 127 0.77 -13.05 14.88
N GLU A 128 -0.28 -13.86 14.72
CA GLU A 128 -0.28 -15.32 14.77
C GLU A 128 -0.71 -15.94 13.44
N TYR A 129 -0.31 -15.31 12.32
CA TYR A 129 -0.76 -15.72 10.98
C TYR A 129 -0.39 -17.16 10.64
N GLN A 130 0.86 -17.57 10.88
CA GLN A 130 1.32 -18.93 10.60
C GLN A 130 2.28 -19.40 11.67
N LYS A 131 1.95 -20.54 12.34
CA LYS A 131 2.89 -21.20 13.24
C LYS A 131 4.08 -21.72 12.44
N ILE A 132 5.30 -21.37 12.87
CA ILE A 132 6.54 -21.73 12.20
C ILE A 132 7.44 -22.64 13.01
N ASN A 133 7.29 -22.66 14.37
CA ASN A 133 8.10 -23.47 15.24
C ASN A 133 7.41 -23.72 16.58
N THR A 134 7.85 -24.78 17.29
CA THR A 134 7.46 -25.05 18.66
C THR A 134 8.68 -25.61 19.41
N ASN A 135 9.22 -24.84 20.35
CA ASN A 135 10.19 -25.37 21.29
C ASN A 135 9.46 -25.96 22.50
N PHE A 136 9.87 -27.14 22.94
CA PHE A 136 9.20 -27.91 23.97
C PHE A 136 10.20 -28.42 25.02
N TYR A 137 9.78 -28.40 26.28
CA TYR A 137 10.53 -29.06 27.35
C TYR A 137 9.58 -29.66 28.39
N ASP A 138 9.87 -30.91 28.79
CA ASP A 138 9.13 -31.64 29.83
C ASP A 138 9.83 -31.48 31.19
N ASN A 139 9.30 -30.59 32.04
CA ASN A 139 9.78 -30.33 33.37
C ASN A 139 8.94 -31.02 34.46
N ARG A 140 8.14 -32.05 34.09
CA ARG A 140 7.29 -32.76 35.07
C ARG A 140 8.11 -33.54 36.11
N GLY A 141 9.29 -34.03 35.78
CA GLY A 141 10.25 -34.60 36.70
C GLY A 141 11.07 -33.62 37.53
N GLY A 142 11.07 -32.34 37.13
CA GLY A 142 11.91 -31.29 37.73
C GLY A 142 11.47 -30.87 39.12
N LYS A 143 12.44 -30.49 39.96
CA LYS A 143 12.25 -29.90 41.29
C LYS A 143 12.28 -28.37 41.32
N SER A 144 12.84 -27.75 40.26
CA SER A 144 12.96 -26.30 40.07
C SER A 144 12.42 -25.90 38.70
N SER A 145 12.27 -24.59 38.48
CA SER A 145 11.92 -24.06 37.17
C SER A 145 13.04 -24.28 36.15
N TYR A 146 12.68 -24.53 34.91
CA TYR A 146 13.58 -24.64 33.77
C TYR A 146 13.39 -23.48 32.81
N GLN A 147 14.49 -22.96 32.24
CA GLN A 147 14.47 -21.84 31.33
C GLN A 147 14.48 -22.33 29.89
N ILE A 148 13.57 -21.84 29.08
CA ILE A 148 13.49 -22.09 27.64
C ILE A 148 13.56 -20.77 26.86
N HIS A 149 14.25 -20.78 25.75
CA HIS A 149 14.32 -19.67 24.78
C HIS A 149 13.99 -20.18 23.38
N TYR A 150 13.66 -19.27 22.49
CA TYR A 150 13.32 -19.63 21.12
C TYR A 150 14.54 -20.02 20.30
N VAL A 151 14.43 -21.16 19.61
CA VAL A 151 15.36 -21.61 18.58
C VAL A 151 14.54 -22.19 17.43
N GLN A 152 14.70 -21.65 16.23
CA GLN A 152 14.05 -22.17 15.02
C GLN A 152 14.68 -23.51 14.63
N GLU A 153 13.94 -24.59 14.71
CA GLU A 153 14.46 -25.95 14.49
C GLU A 153 14.71 -26.27 13.01
N SER A 154 13.84 -25.77 12.13
CA SER A 154 13.97 -25.97 10.69
C SER A 154 13.62 -24.70 9.93
N GLN A 155 14.27 -24.46 8.79
CA GLN A 155 13.92 -23.35 7.93
C GLN A 155 12.43 -23.37 7.55
N LYS A 156 11.76 -22.25 7.70
CA LYS A 156 10.35 -22.08 7.31
C LYS A 156 10.19 -20.93 6.32
N LYS A 157 9.56 -21.26 5.20
CA LYS A 157 9.13 -20.31 4.18
C LYS A 157 7.65 -19.98 4.42
N VAL A 158 7.35 -18.71 4.55
CA VAL A 158 5.99 -18.18 4.75
C VAL A 158 5.59 -17.41 3.50
N ARG A 159 4.43 -17.73 2.96
CA ARG A 159 3.91 -17.11 1.74
C ARG A 159 2.58 -16.41 2.01
N GLY A 160 2.47 -15.23 1.48
CA GLY A 160 1.22 -14.51 1.34
C GLY A 160 0.61 -14.68 -0.05
N GLY A 161 -0.48 -13.96 -0.28
CA GLY A 161 -1.15 -14.02 -1.57
C GLY A 161 -2.40 -13.16 -1.60
N LEU A 162 -2.92 -12.97 -2.81
CA LEU A 162 -4.22 -12.32 -3.02
C LEU A 162 -5.35 -13.26 -2.60
N THR A 163 -6.45 -12.70 -2.11
CA THR A 163 -7.64 -13.46 -1.68
C THR A 163 -8.53 -13.90 -2.84
N ALA A 164 -8.30 -13.37 -4.04
CA ALA A 164 -9.04 -13.72 -5.26
C ALA A 164 -8.14 -13.64 -6.50
N LYS A 165 -8.55 -14.29 -7.57
CA LYS A 165 -7.91 -14.16 -8.89
C LYS A 165 -8.35 -12.85 -9.54
N ILE A 166 -7.38 -12.08 -10.03
CA ILE A 166 -7.60 -10.80 -10.71
C ILE A 166 -6.65 -10.64 -11.90
N PRO A 167 -7.00 -9.81 -12.90
CA PRO A 167 -6.08 -9.46 -13.97
C PRO A 167 -4.82 -8.74 -13.42
N ASN A 168 -3.70 -8.94 -14.07
CA ASN A 168 -2.42 -8.28 -13.74
C ASN A 168 -2.03 -8.41 -12.26
N ALA A 169 -2.23 -9.59 -11.67
CA ALA A 169 -2.06 -9.86 -10.24
C ALA A 169 -0.72 -9.39 -9.67
N GLU A 170 0.40 -9.56 -10.41
CA GLU A 170 1.72 -9.15 -9.93
C GLU A 170 1.85 -7.62 -9.80
N GLN A 171 1.26 -6.86 -10.72
CA GLN A 171 1.24 -5.40 -10.63
C GLN A 171 0.37 -4.92 -9.46
N VAL A 172 -0.78 -5.58 -9.25
CA VAL A 172 -1.64 -5.28 -8.10
C VAL A 172 -0.95 -5.61 -6.79
N LYS A 173 -0.26 -6.75 -6.67
CA LYS A 173 0.56 -7.08 -5.50
C LYS A 173 1.57 -5.98 -5.17
N LYS A 174 2.27 -5.45 -6.17
CA LYS A 174 3.23 -4.34 -5.96
C LYS A 174 2.55 -3.11 -5.37
N MET A 175 1.41 -2.68 -5.93
CA MET A 175 0.65 -1.54 -5.41
C MET A 175 0.13 -1.78 -3.99
N MET A 176 -0.41 -2.97 -3.71
CA MET A 176 -0.89 -3.36 -2.37
C MET A 176 0.26 -3.37 -1.36
N LEU A 177 1.42 -3.93 -1.73
CA LEU A 177 2.61 -3.97 -0.87
C LEU A 177 3.06 -2.57 -0.46
N VAL A 178 3.11 -1.62 -1.41
CA VAL A 178 3.45 -0.21 -1.13
C VAL A 178 2.48 0.39 -0.10
N LYS A 179 1.18 0.21 -0.33
CA LYS A 179 0.15 0.78 0.55
C LYS A 179 0.14 0.13 1.93
N ALA A 180 0.21 -1.21 1.98
CA ALA A 180 0.28 -1.94 3.23
C ALA A 180 1.51 -1.56 4.07
N ALA A 181 2.69 -1.45 3.45
CA ALA A 181 3.91 -1.02 4.13
C ALA A 181 3.81 0.42 4.64
N GLN A 182 3.26 1.35 3.84
CA GLN A 182 3.04 2.74 4.26
C GLN A 182 2.06 2.86 5.44
N ASN A 183 0.97 2.07 5.42
CA ASN A 183 -0.06 2.12 6.44
C ASN A 183 0.35 1.43 7.74
N SER A 184 1.11 0.32 7.64
CA SER A 184 1.52 -0.48 8.80
C SER A 184 2.83 -0.03 9.44
N GLY A 185 3.74 0.58 8.66
CA GLY A 185 5.11 0.85 9.09
C GLY A 185 5.97 -0.41 9.21
N LEU A 186 5.51 -1.57 8.71
CA LEU A 186 6.20 -2.85 8.80
C LEU A 186 6.94 -3.18 7.50
N SER A 187 8.00 -3.96 7.63
CA SER A 187 8.73 -4.54 6.49
C SER A 187 7.95 -5.76 5.97
N LEU A 188 7.38 -5.65 4.78
CA LEU A 188 6.45 -6.62 4.22
C LEU A 188 6.98 -7.26 2.94
N ALA A 189 6.65 -8.55 2.74
CA ALA A 189 6.93 -9.26 1.51
C ALA A 189 5.90 -10.36 1.27
N PHE A 190 5.59 -10.68 0.00
CA PHE A 190 4.72 -11.83 -0.31
C PHE A 190 5.36 -13.19 -0.05
N GLU A 191 6.65 -13.23 0.21
CA GLU A 191 7.38 -14.39 0.67
C GLU A 191 8.47 -13.97 1.66
N THR A 192 8.58 -14.67 2.78
CA THR A 192 9.64 -14.49 3.76
C THR A 192 10.15 -15.83 4.26
N VAL A 193 11.37 -15.86 4.79
CA VAL A 193 11.99 -17.07 5.31
C VAL A 193 12.58 -16.81 6.67
N VAL A 194 12.31 -17.71 7.61
CA VAL A 194 13.01 -17.78 8.90
C VAL A 194 13.96 -18.98 8.85
N GLY A 195 15.25 -18.71 8.99
CA GLY A 195 16.31 -19.71 8.83
C GLY A 195 16.43 -20.64 10.05
N THR A 196 16.90 -21.87 9.80
CA THR A 196 17.24 -22.83 10.85
C THR A 196 18.28 -22.25 11.80
N GLY A 197 18.10 -22.42 13.11
CA GLY A 197 19.04 -21.92 14.11
C GLY A 197 18.86 -20.45 14.49
N THR A 198 17.90 -19.72 13.88
CA THR A 198 17.50 -18.39 14.34
C THR A 198 17.09 -18.46 15.80
N LYS A 199 17.70 -17.64 16.66
CA LYS A 199 17.51 -17.65 18.13
C LYS A 199 17.02 -16.30 18.61
N LYS A 200 16.34 -16.31 19.76
CA LYS A 200 16.02 -15.08 20.50
C LYS A 200 16.29 -15.31 21.98
N ASP A 201 17.02 -14.37 22.58
CA ASP A 201 17.52 -14.50 23.97
C ASP A 201 16.44 -14.28 25.04
N GLN A 202 15.21 -13.96 24.68
CA GLN A 202 14.12 -13.87 25.65
C GLN A 202 13.86 -15.22 26.30
N VAL A 203 13.90 -15.21 27.63
CA VAL A 203 13.77 -16.40 28.48
C VAL A 203 12.34 -16.55 28.98
N TYR A 204 11.82 -17.77 28.88
CA TYR A 204 10.52 -18.20 29.43
C TYR A 204 10.76 -19.25 30.50
N ASN A 205 10.12 -19.09 31.68
CA ASN A 205 10.30 -20.00 32.80
C ASN A 205 9.21 -21.05 32.81
N ILE A 206 9.60 -22.33 32.71
CA ILE A 206 8.71 -23.50 32.86
C ILE A 206 8.71 -23.89 34.32
N PRO A 207 7.61 -23.76 35.07
CA PRO A 207 7.56 -24.18 36.47
C PRO A 207 7.87 -25.68 36.65
N ALA A 208 8.34 -26.06 37.83
CA ALA A 208 8.45 -27.48 38.19
C ALA A 208 7.09 -28.18 38.01
N LYS A 209 7.12 -29.46 37.64
CA LYS A 209 5.95 -30.32 37.42
C LYS A 209 5.06 -29.88 36.20
N ARG A 210 5.60 -29.09 35.27
CA ARG A 210 4.88 -28.63 34.10
C ARG A 210 5.60 -28.99 32.78
N LEU A 211 4.82 -29.06 31.72
CA LEU A 211 5.28 -29.07 30.33
C LEU A 211 5.33 -27.63 29.82
N GLY A 212 6.39 -27.24 29.16
CA GLY A 212 6.53 -25.92 28.55
C GLY A 212 6.52 -26.01 27.05
N TYR A 213 5.72 -25.13 26.42
CA TYR A 213 5.64 -24.97 24.99
C TYR A 213 5.90 -23.50 24.66
N LEU A 214 6.84 -23.23 23.79
CA LEU A 214 7.11 -21.91 23.23
C LEU A 214 6.86 -21.97 21.74
N TYR A 215 5.74 -21.37 21.32
CA TYR A 215 5.35 -21.31 19.92
C TYR A 215 5.94 -20.06 19.26
N GLY A 216 6.43 -20.20 18.04
CA GLY A 216 6.81 -19.09 17.17
C GLY A 216 5.83 -19.00 16.01
N TYR A 217 5.36 -17.77 15.74
CA TYR A 217 4.45 -17.46 14.63
C TYR A 217 5.07 -16.39 13.72
N ALA A 218 4.99 -16.60 12.44
CA ALA A 218 5.24 -15.55 11.46
C ALA A 218 4.00 -14.63 11.38
N PRO A 219 4.16 -13.32 11.60
CA PRO A 219 3.07 -12.38 11.43
C PRO A 219 2.80 -12.09 9.95
N ALA A 220 1.58 -11.62 9.66
CA ALA A 220 1.23 -11.07 8.35
C ALA A 220 0.26 -9.90 8.50
N VAL A 221 0.21 -9.05 7.50
CA VAL A 221 -0.78 -7.98 7.37
C VAL A 221 -1.92 -8.47 6.47
N ASN A 222 -3.14 -8.34 6.94
CA ASN A 222 -4.35 -8.45 6.12
C ASN A 222 -4.62 -7.07 5.51
N GLU A 223 -4.38 -6.96 4.21
CA GLU A 223 -4.61 -5.74 3.44
C GLU A 223 -5.85 -5.92 2.58
N LYS A 224 -6.77 -4.95 2.64
CA LYS A 224 -7.98 -4.93 1.82
C LYS A 224 -8.15 -3.57 1.16
N GLY A 225 -8.68 -3.59 -0.05
CA GLY A 225 -8.91 -2.35 -0.79
C GLY A 225 -9.58 -2.57 -2.13
N LYS A 226 -9.43 -1.59 -2.99
CA LYS A 226 -10.05 -1.53 -4.30
C LYS A 226 -9.01 -1.18 -5.34
N VAL A 227 -8.91 -1.99 -6.38
CA VAL A 227 -8.09 -1.71 -7.55
C VAL A 227 -8.98 -1.14 -8.66
N THR A 228 -8.47 -0.10 -9.33
CA THR A 228 -9.11 0.52 -10.49
C THR A 228 -8.34 0.15 -11.74
N TYR A 229 -9.04 -0.37 -12.75
CA TYR A 229 -8.51 -0.73 -14.07
C TYR A 229 -9.00 0.24 -15.13
N GLY A 230 -8.27 0.34 -16.24
CA GLY A 230 -8.71 1.07 -17.40
C GLY A 230 -7.82 0.82 -18.61
N GLU A 231 -8.36 1.13 -19.78
CA GLU A 231 -7.61 1.18 -21.03
C GLU A 231 -6.89 2.52 -21.13
N VAL A 232 -5.58 2.48 -21.27
CA VAL A 232 -4.72 3.66 -21.31
C VAL A 232 -4.38 4.00 -22.76
N TYR A 233 -4.57 5.26 -23.13
CA TYR A 233 -4.25 5.81 -24.45
C TYR A 233 -3.38 7.04 -24.28
N MET A 234 -2.37 7.20 -25.10
CA MET A 234 -1.63 8.45 -25.26
C MET A 234 -2.20 9.21 -26.45
N MET A 235 -2.69 10.41 -26.20
CA MET A 235 -3.12 11.33 -27.24
C MET A 235 -2.01 12.32 -27.56
N LEU A 236 -1.65 12.41 -28.83
CA LEU A 236 -0.72 13.38 -29.40
C LEU A 236 -1.53 14.39 -30.21
N LYS A 237 -1.41 15.68 -29.91
CA LYS A 237 -2.08 16.76 -30.67
C LYS A 237 -1.10 17.91 -30.82
N GLY A 238 -0.47 18.03 -32.00
CA GLY A 238 0.64 18.94 -32.22
C GLY A 238 1.77 18.65 -31.22
N SER A 239 2.21 19.65 -30.48
CA SER A 239 3.23 19.51 -29.43
C SER A 239 2.71 18.97 -28.09
N LYS A 240 1.39 18.85 -27.93
CA LYS A 240 0.77 18.44 -26.67
C LYS A 240 0.62 16.92 -26.59
N LYS A 241 0.95 16.37 -25.43
CA LYS A 241 0.75 14.96 -25.08
C LYS A 241 -0.18 14.86 -23.86
N SER A 242 -1.08 13.88 -23.85
CA SER A 242 -1.95 13.63 -22.69
C SER A 242 -2.33 12.17 -22.60
N ILE A 243 -2.63 11.72 -21.39
CA ILE A 243 -3.19 10.39 -21.13
C ILE A 243 -4.73 10.47 -21.11
N ILE A 244 -5.34 9.55 -21.84
CA ILE A 244 -6.78 9.32 -21.82
C ILE A 244 -6.99 7.93 -21.28
N VAL A 245 -7.87 7.80 -20.30
CA VAL A 245 -8.30 6.49 -19.75
C VAL A 245 -9.74 6.24 -20.15
N LYS A 246 -10.03 5.05 -20.67
CA LYS A 246 -11.36 4.58 -21.05
C LYS A 246 -11.69 3.27 -20.34
N ASN A 247 -12.96 2.88 -20.39
CA ASN A 247 -13.46 1.60 -19.86
C ASN A 247 -13.00 1.33 -18.42
N VAL A 248 -13.17 2.37 -17.57
CA VAL A 248 -12.76 2.33 -16.17
C VAL A 248 -13.65 1.37 -15.39
N THR A 249 -13.04 0.39 -14.74
CA THR A 249 -13.70 -0.55 -13.85
C THR A 249 -12.99 -0.61 -12.51
N SER A 250 -13.66 -1.14 -11.49
CA SER A 250 -13.05 -1.28 -10.17
C SER A 250 -13.44 -2.60 -9.54
N GLN A 251 -12.48 -3.22 -8.84
CA GLN A 251 -12.66 -4.51 -8.17
C GLN A 251 -12.09 -4.47 -6.76
N GLY A 252 -12.87 -4.97 -5.78
CA GLY A 252 -12.39 -5.21 -4.43
C GLY A 252 -11.40 -6.37 -4.40
N ILE A 253 -10.33 -6.25 -3.61
CA ILE A 253 -9.30 -7.27 -3.44
C ILE A 253 -8.71 -7.21 -2.04
N GLY A 254 -8.35 -8.36 -1.50
CA GLY A 254 -7.57 -8.49 -0.27
C GLY A 254 -6.28 -9.26 -0.52
N ALA A 255 -5.35 -9.14 0.43
CA ALA A 255 -4.12 -9.90 0.44
C ALA A 255 -3.68 -10.21 1.88
N TRP A 256 -3.03 -11.36 2.05
CA TRP A 256 -2.18 -11.63 3.19
C TRP A 256 -0.73 -11.37 2.80
N ILE A 257 -0.06 -10.50 3.55
CA ILE A 257 1.32 -10.08 3.25
C ILE A 257 2.18 -10.32 4.49
N PRO A 258 3.05 -11.36 4.49
CA PRO A 258 3.96 -11.67 5.59
C PRO A 258 4.86 -10.49 6.00
N VAL A 259 5.12 -10.40 7.30
CA VAL A 259 6.13 -9.50 7.87
C VAL A 259 7.48 -10.19 7.81
N GLN A 260 8.50 -9.50 7.27
CA GLN A 260 9.80 -10.12 6.96
C GLN A 260 10.71 -10.32 8.17
N ASP A 261 10.63 -9.46 9.14
CA ASP A 261 11.67 -9.22 10.14
C ASP A 261 11.18 -9.40 11.59
N HIS A 262 9.99 -9.99 11.77
CA HIS A 262 9.42 -10.21 13.09
C HIS A 262 8.91 -11.63 13.25
N VAL A 263 8.99 -12.12 14.50
CA VAL A 263 8.34 -13.36 14.96
C VAL A 263 7.55 -13.04 16.22
N SER A 264 6.34 -13.57 16.31
CA SER A 264 5.51 -13.49 17.50
C SER A 264 5.67 -14.77 18.33
N PHE A 265 5.75 -14.63 19.65
CA PHE A 265 5.93 -15.72 20.58
C PHE A 265 4.73 -15.90 21.50
N GLU A 266 4.31 -17.14 21.66
CA GLU A 266 3.31 -17.53 22.65
C GLU A 266 3.91 -18.59 23.56
N PHE A 267 3.93 -18.35 24.88
CA PHE A 267 4.37 -19.32 25.87
C PHE A 267 3.20 -19.92 26.61
N SER A 268 3.21 -21.25 26.75
CA SER A 268 2.21 -22.00 27.50
C SER A 268 2.88 -23.03 28.41
N ALA A 269 2.45 -23.09 29.68
CA ALA A 269 2.85 -24.12 30.61
C ALA A 269 1.62 -24.94 31.04
N SER A 270 1.69 -26.31 30.95
CA SER A 270 0.56 -27.22 31.19
C SER A 270 0.99 -28.43 31.99
N GLU A 271 0.07 -29.05 32.73
CA GLU A 271 0.27 -30.34 33.39
C GLU A 271 0.09 -31.51 32.42
N LYS A 272 -0.70 -31.32 31.37
CA LYS A 272 -1.04 -32.32 30.36
C LYS A 272 -0.41 -31.98 29.02
N THR A 273 -0.07 -33.01 28.24
CA THR A 273 0.26 -32.80 26.79
C THR A 273 -0.89 -32.17 26.05
N LYS A 274 -0.57 -31.21 25.22
CA LYS A 274 -1.52 -30.59 24.28
C LYS A 274 -1.55 -31.34 22.95
#